data_15eaa2ab6e0603bfbc50574e9ad7f8d0
#
_entry.id   15eaa2ab6e0603bfbc50574e9ad7f8d0
#
_cell.length_a   1.000
_cell.length_b   1.000
_cell.length_c   1.000
_cell.angle_alpha   90.00
_cell.angle_beta   90.00
_cell.angle_gamma   90.00
#
_symmetry.space_group_name_H-M   'P 1'
#
loop_
_entity.id
_entity.type
_entity.pdbx_description
1 polymer ?
#
loop_
_entity_poly.entity_id
_entity_poly.type
_entity_poly.pdbx_seq_one_letter_code
_entity_poly.pdbx_strand_id
1 'polypeptide(L)'
;MKELEENLNFKIYEASNEKILNIIKDDLKNYLIITSKKINNINNQFILKKSPIKLSKLIERFNIQFLRVNFIEKSELKIGKYKLDLNSRELISKKNVLKLTEKETNIIIYLSKSNNAVGVDQLQSEVWQYHSNLETHTVETHIYRLRKKILNTFNDNEFIISKKNGYQIK
;
A
#
# COMPACT_ATOMS: atom_id res chain seq x y z
N MET A 1 -29.04 2.08 -13.49
CA MET A 1 -27.95 2.47 -12.57
C MET A 1 -27.57 3.93 -12.74
N LYS A 2 -27.42 4.45 -13.97
CA LYS A 2 -27.16 5.89 -14.21
C LYS A 2 -28.22 6.82 -13.60
N GLU A 3 -29.49 6.42 -13.65
CA GLU A 3 -30.62 7.18 -13.07
C GLU A 3 -30.53 7.34 -11.53
N LEU A 4 -29.66 6.59 -10.89
CA LEU A 4 -29.44 6.63 -9.44
C LEU A 4 -28.15 7.33 -9.04
N GLU A 5 -27.40 7.87 -10.01
CA GLU A 5 -26.06 8.44 -9.80
C GLU A 5 -26.08 9.61 -8.81
N GLU A 6 -27.15 10.38 -8.77
CA GLU A 6 -27.37 11.48 -7.82
C GLU A 6 -27.42 11.01 -6.36
N ASN A 7 -27.81 9.75 -6.12
CA ASN A 7 -27.92 9.15 -4.79
C ASN A 7 -26.71 8.25 -4.43
N LEU A 8 -25.70 8.19 -5.29
CA LEU A 8 -24.53 7.35 -5.09
C LEU A 8 -23.30 8.19 -4.76
N ASN A 9 -22.48 7.71 -3.82
CA ASN A 9 -21.21 8.35 -3.45
C ASN A 9 -20.07 8.05 -4.46
N PHE A 10 -20.40 7.64 -5.70
CA PHE A 10 -19.46 7.30 -6.74
C PHE A 10 -20.05 7.57 -8.12
N LYS A 11 -19.20 7.81 -9.12
CA LYS A 11 -19.59 8.00 -10.51
C LYS A 11 -19.64 6.67 -11.26
N ILE A 12 -20.50 6.58 -12.25
CA ILE A 12 -20.69 5.38 -13.09
C ILE A 12 -20.21 5.68 -14.51
N TYR A 13 -19.30 4.85 -15.00
CA TYR A 13 -18.82 4.88 -16.37
C TYR A 13 -19.20 3.58 -17.08
N GLU A 14 -19.57 3.66 -18.33
CA GLU A 14 -19.85 2.50 -19.16
C GLU A 14 -18.69 2.25 -20.14
N ALA A 15 -18.20 1.02 -20.17
CA ALA A 15 -17.20 0.59 -21.12
C ALA A 15 -17.77 -0.54 -22.00
N SER A 16 -17.91 -0.28 -23.30
CA SER A 16 -18.44 -1.25 -24.26
C SER A 16 -17.42 -2.31 -24.69
N ASN A 17 -16.14 -2.05 -24.48
CA ASN A 17 -15.04 -2.96 -24.80
C ASN A 17 -13.81 -2.71 -23.92
N GLU A 18 -12.82 -3.63 -23.98
CA GLU A 18 -11.61 -3.56 -23.16
C GLU A 18 -10.73 -2.33 -23.46
N LYS A 19 -10.74 -1.80 -24.67
CA LYS A 19 -9.96 -0.60 -25.02
C LYS A 19 -10.49 0.63 -24.27
N ILE A 20 -11.82 0.82 -24.30
CA ILE A 20 -12.50 1.90 -23.58
C ILE A 20 -12.32 1.72 -22.07
N LEU A 21 -12.44 0.48 -21.57
CA LEU A 21 -12.22 0.16 -20.17
C LEU A 21 -10.82 0.57 -19.70
N ASN A 22 -9.79 0.28 -20.50
CA ASN A 22 -8.42 0.64 -20.14
C ASN A 22 -8.21 2.16 -20.11
N ILE A 23 -8.77 2.89 -21.09
CA ILE A 23 -8.70 4.36 -21.12
C ILE A 23 -9.34 4.96 -19.85
N ILE A 24 -10.56 4.53 -19.52
CA ILE A 24 -11.27 5.04 -18.32
C ILE A 24 -10.52 4.68 -17.05
N LYS A 25 -9.96 3.47 -16.97
CA LYS A 25 -9.23 3.00 -15.78
C LYS A 25 -7.94 3.78 -15.52
N ASP A 26 -7.22 4.17 -16.57
CA ASP A 26 -5.95 4.89 -16.45
C ASP A 26 -6.15 6.31 -15.87
N ASP A 27 -7.33 6.90 -16.06
CA ASP A 27 -7.70 8.21 -15.50
C ASP A 27 -8.23 8.14 -14.05
N LEU A 28 -8.51 6.93 -13.54
CA LEU A 28 -9.14 6.76 -12.23
C LEU A 28 -8.17 6.15 -11.21
N LYS A 29 -8.04 6.79 -10.06
CA LYS A 29 -7.25 6.25 -8.94
C LYS A 29 -7.94 5.04 -8.29
N ASN A 30 -9.24 5.16 -8.01
CA ASN A 30 -10.04 4.15 -7.33
C ASN A 30 -11.24 3.78 -8.18
N TYR A 31 -11.33 2.53 -8.59
CA TYR A 31 -12.43 2.04 -9.40
C TYR A 31 -12.83 0.61 -9.02
N LEU A 32 -14.08 0.28 -9.31
CA LEU A 32 -14.62 -1.08 -9.23
C LEU A 32 -15.27 -1.41 -10.58
N ILE A 33 -14.80 -2.47 -11.22
CA ILE A 33 -15.36 -2.94 -12.49
C ILE A 33 -16.49 -3.90 -12.20
N ILE A 34 -17.69 -3.59 -12.70
CA ILE A 34 -18.87 -4.44 -12.59
C ILE A 34 -19.06 -5.18 -13.91
N THR A 35 -19.08 -6.50 -13.84
CA THR A 35 -19.18 -7.36 -15.03
C THR A 35 -20.03 -8.59 -14.77
N SER A 36 -20.58 -9.19 -15.81
CA SER A 36 -21.30 -10.47 -15.74
C SER A 36 -20.37 -11.69 -15.81
N LYS A 37 -19.17 -11.53 -16.39
CA LYS A 37 -18.16 -12.57 -16.55
C LYS A 37 -16.82 -12.11 -16.00
N LYS A 38 -16.02 -13.05 -15.49
CA LYS A 38 -14.67 -12.74 -15.02
C LYS A 38 -13.79 -12.25 -16.16
N ILE A 39 -13.14 -11.11 -15.98
CA ILE A 39 -12.10 -10.58 -16.87
C ILE A 39 -10.74 -10.95 -16.26
N ASN A 40 -9.89 -11.59 -17.06
CA ASN A 40 -8.55 -11.97 -16.62
C ASN A 40 -7.68 -10.73 -16.40
N ASN A 41 -6.70 -10.81 -15.48
CA ASN A 41 -5.76 -9.76 -15.15
C ASN A 41 -6.35 -8.48 -14.55
N ILE A 42 -7.60 -8.53 -14.06
CA ILE A 42 -8.25 -7.43 -13.35
C ILE A 42 -8.60 -7.87 -11.93
N ASN A 43 -8.04 -7.21 -10.93
CA ASN A 43 -8.27 -7.56 -9.52
C ASN A 43 -9.51 -6.87 -8.94
N ASN A 44 -9.79 -5.61 -9.35
CA ASN A 44 -10.87 -4.80 -8.80
C ASN A 44 -12.17 -5.03 -9.58
N GLN A 45 -12.67 -6.28 -9.63
CA GLN A 45 -13.90 -6.61 -10.34
C GLN A 45 -14.96 -7.22 -9.43
N PHE A 46 -16.20 -6.84 -9.66
CA PHE A 46 -17.39 -7.39 -9.03
C PHE A 46 -18.20 -8.16 -10.09
N ILE A 47 -18.34 -9.47 -9.89
CA ILE A 47 -19.04 -10.33 -10.84
C ILE A 47 -20.50 -10.46 -10.42
N LEU A 48 -21.39 -9.97 -11.26
CA LEU A 48 -22.83 -10.05 -11.07
C LEU A 48 -23.36 -11.40 -11.61
N LYS A 49 -23.43 -12.42 -10.77
CA LYS A 49 -23.77 -13.79 -11.20
C LYS A 49 -25.26 -14.10 -11.22
N LYS A 50 -26.08 -13.37 -10.48
CA LYS A 50 -27.52 -13.64 -10.33
C LYS A 50 -28.34 -12.37 -10.47
N SER A 51 -29.40 -12.45 -11.29
CA SER A 51 -30.45 -11.46 -11.45
C SER A 51 -31.80 -12.17 -11.28
N PRO A 52 -32.82 -11.58 -10.67
CA PRO A 52 -32.88 -10.22 -10.13
C PRO A 52 -32.25 -10.09 -8.74
N ILE A 53 -31.64 -8.93 -8.45
CA ILE A 53 -31.11 -8.57 -7.14
C ILE A 53 -31.84 -7.31 -6.65
N LYS A 54 -32.24 -7.27 -5.38
CA LYS A 54 -32.77 -6.04 -4.76
C LYS A 54 -31.73 -4.93 -4.85
N LEU A 55 -32.12 -3.74 -5.31
CA LEU A 55 -31.21 -2.61 -5.53
C LEU A 55 -30.45 -2.23 -4.24
N SER A 56 -31.13 -2.21 -3.10
CA SER A 56 -30.48 -1.92 -1.81
C SER A 56 -29.34 -2.89 -1.48
N LYS A 57 -29.55 -4.19 -1.72
CA LYS A 57 -28.48 -5.19 -1.52
C LYS A 57 -27.33 -5.05 -2.54
N LEU A 58 -27.62 -4.59 -3.72
CA LEU A 58 -26.60 -4.34 -4.73
C LEU A 58 -25.71 -3.16 -4.33
N ILE A 59 -26.32 -2.05 -3.93
CA ILE A 59 -25.63 -0.85 -3.44
C ILE A 59 -24.77 -1.18 -2.21
N GLU A 60 -25.33 -1.91 -1.24
CA GLU A 60 -24.60 -2.36 -0.05
C GLU A 60 -23.34 -3.16 -0.43
N ARG A 61 -23.46 -4.11 -1.37
CA ARG A 61 -22.31 -4.90 -1.84
C ARG A 61 -21.26 -4.05 -2.55
N PHE A 62 -21.67 -3.06 -3.34
CA PHE A 62 -20.73 -2.14 -3.98
C PHE A 62 -19.99 -1.31 -2.94
N ASN A 63 -20.70 -0.75 -1.96
CA ASN A 63 -20.07 0.01 -0.89
C ASN A 63 -19.04 -0.82 -0.11
N ILE A 64 -19.37 -2.07 0.21
CA ILE A 64 -18.42 -3.00 0.87
C ILE A 64 -17.20 -3.24 -0.02
N GLN A 65 -17.36 -3.45 -1.31
CA GLN A 65 -16.23 -3.66 -2.22
C GLN A 65 -15.38 -2.40 -2.40
N PHE A 66 -15.99 -1.22 -2.52
CA PHE A 66 -15.24 0.05 -2.56
C PHE A 66 -14.44 0.29 -1.27
N LEU A 67 -15.02 0.01 -0.11
CA LEU A 67 -14.31 0.09 1.17
C LEU A 67 -13.10 -0.86 1.19
N ARG A 68 -13.23 -2.08 0.68
CA ARG A 68 -12.13 -3.04 0.57
C ARG A 68 -11.03 -2.55 -0.35
N VAL A 69 -11.37 -2.06 -1.55
CA VAL A 69 -10.40 -1.52 -2.51
C VAL A 69 -9.63 -0.34 -1.88
N ASN A 70 -10.36 0.62 -1.30
CA ASN A 70 -9.76 1.77 -0.63
C ASN A 70 -8.88 1.38 0.57
N PHE A 71 -9.28 0.34 1.31
CA PHE A 71 -8.50 -0.16 2.45
C PHE A 71 -7.19 -0.81 1.98
N ILE A 72 -7.24 -1.63 0.94
CA ILE A 72 -6.05 -2.26 0.35
C ILE A 72 -5.09 -1.18 -0.18
N GLU A 73 -5.58 -0.21 -0.96
CA GLU A 73 -4.73 0.86 -1.50
C GLU A 73 -4.09 1.73 -0.42
N LYS A 74 -4.84 2.08 0.64
CA LYS A 74 -4.31 2.86 1.77
C LYS A 74 -3.32 2.07 2.63
N SER A 75 -3.38 0.75 2.58
CA SER A 75 -2.48 -0.13 3.34
C SER A 75 -1.16 -0.41 2.63
N GLU A 76 -1.03 -0.03 1.37
CA GLU A 76 0.16 -0.29 0.55
C GLU A 76 0.96 0.98 0.30
N LEU A 77 2.23 0.95 0.68
CA LEU A 77 3.19 2.02 0.41
C LEU A 77 4.22 1.54 -0.61
N LYS A 78 4.30 2.21 -1.76
CA LYS A 78 5.32 1.92 -2.77
C LYS A 78 6.60 2.69 -2.46
N ILE A 79 7.71 1.97 -2.34
CA ILE A 79 9.04 2.51 -2.01
C ILE A 79 10.04 1.99 -3.06
N GLY A 80 10.31 2.78 -4.08
CA GLY A 80 11.14 2.37 -5.21
C GLY A 80 10.61 1.09 -5.87
N LYS A 81 11.41 0.01 -5.86
CA LYS A 81 11.05 -1.32 -6.38
C LYS A 81 10.28 -2.20 -5.39
N TYR A 82 10.07 -1.72 -4.17
CA TYR A 82 9.40 -2.43 -3.08
C TYR A 82 7.98 -1.94 -2.88
N LYS A 83 7.16 -2.83 -2.35
CA LYS A 83 5.82 -2.58 -1.87
C LYS A 83 5.77 -2.98 -0.40
N LEU A 84 5.43 -2.04 0.47
CA LEU A 84 5.25 -2.28 1.89
C LEU A 84 3.76 -2.41 2.18
N ASP A 85 3.31 -3.58 2.61
CA ASP A 85 1.97 -3.80 3.14
C ASP A 85 1.97 -3.49 4.64
N LEU A 86 1.22 -2.45 5.02
CA LEU A 86 1.16 -1.96 6.39
C LEU A 86 0.35 -2.87 7.32
N ASN A 87 -0.59 -3.65 6.78
CA ASN A 87 -1.44 -4.54 7.56
C ASN A 87 -0.72 -5.84 7.91
N SER A 88 -0.12 -6.47 6.90
CA SER A 88 0.65 -7.70 7.12
C SER A 88 2.07 -7.43 7.63
N ARG A 89 2.53 -6.16 7.54
CA ARG A 89 3.91 -5.72 7.82
C ARG A 89 4.91 -6.49 6.96
N GLU A 90 4.64 -6.54 5.68
CA GLU A 90 5.46 -7.26 4.72
C GLU A 90 6.06 -6.31 3.68
N LEU A 91 7.37 -6.42 3.49
CA LEU A 91 8.08 -5.77 2.39
C LEU A 91 8.18 -6.77 1.24
N ILE A 92 7.64 -6.41 0.08
CA ILE A 92 7.46 -7.30 -1.07
C ILE A 92 8.24 -6.74 -2.26
N SER A 93 9.01 -7.60 -2.93
CA SER A 93 9.65 -7.27 -4.20
C SER A 93 9.68 -8.51 -5.10
N LYS A 94 9.08 -8.41 -6.29
CA LYS A 94 8.91 -9.55 -7.21
C LYS A 94 8.20 -10.72 -6.53
N LYS A 95 8.91 -11.84 -6.32
CA LYS A 95 8.40 -13.05 -5.66
C LYS A 95 8.83 -13.18 -4.20
N ASN A 96 9.71 -12.29 -3.73
CA ASN A 96 10.27 -12.37 -2.38
C ASN A 96 9.46 -11.49 -1.42
N VAL A 97 9.24 -12.02 -0.22
CA VAL A 97 8.48 -11.37 0.85
C VAL A 97 9.33 -11.40 2.12
N LEU A 98 9.48 -10.24 2.76
CA LEU A 98 10.15 -10.10 4.05
C LEU A 98 9.15 -9.63 5.09
N LYS A 99 8.94 -10.44 6.14
CA LYS A 99 8.12 -10.06 7.29
C LYS A 99 8.90 -9.15 8.23
N LEU A 100 8.29 -8.02 8.57
CA LEU A 100 8.86 -6.97 9.40
C LEU A 100 8.22 -6.95 10.78
N THR A 101 8.97 -6.50 11.77
CA THR A 101 8.42 -6.10 13.06
C THR A 101 7.76 -4.72 12.94
N GLU A 102 6.98 -4.32 13.93
CA GLU A 102 6.35 -3.00 13.98
C GLU A 102 7.38 -1.87 13.90
N LYS A 103 8.47 -1.97 14.66
CA LYS A 103 9.53 -0.95 14.67
C LYS A 103 10.27 -0.87 13.33
N GLU A 104 10.56 -2.01 12.69
CA GLU A 104 11.14 -2.06 11.36
C GLU A 104 10.22 -1.43 10.30
N THR A 105 8.91 -1.69 10.38
CA THR A 105 7.91 -1.07 9.53
C THR A 105 7.89 0.45 9.71
N ASN A 106 7.84 0.92 10.95
CA ASN A 106 7.83 2.35 11.26
C ASN A 106 9.11 3.08 10.82
N ILE A 107 10.27 2.44 10.95
CA ILE A 107 11.55 2.96 10.41
C ILE A 107 11.43 3.16 8.90
N ILE A 108 10.97 2.15 8.16
CA ILE A 108 10.83 2.23 6.69
C ILE A 108 9.84 3.34 6.31
N ILE A 109 8.69 3.41 6.97
CA ILE A 109 7.69 4.46 6.70
C ILE A 109 8.28 5.85 6.92
N TYR A 110 8.97 6.04 8.03
CA TYR A 110 9.53 7.34 8.37
C TYR A 110 10.62 7.76 7.40
N LEU A 111 11.58 6.87 7.12
CA LEU A 111 12.64 7.12 6.15
C LEU A 111 12.10 7.34 4.73
N SER A 112 11.04 6.65 4.33
CA SER A 112 10.45 6.78 2.98
C SER A 112 9.75 8.12 2.76
N LYS A 113 9.30 8.79 3.82
CA LYS A 113 8.67 10.12 3.77
C LYS A 113 9.69 11.25 3.79
N SER A 114 10.92 10.95 4.16
CA SER A 114 11.98 11.95 4.32
C SER A 114 12.80 12.06 3.03
N ASN A 115 12.92 13.27 2.51
CA ASN A 115 13.75 13.53 1.32
C ASN A 115 15.25 13.56 1.64
N ASN A 116 15.62 13.77 2.89
CA ASN A 116 16.98 13.88 3.39
C ASN A 116 17.33 12.75 4.36
N ALA A 117 18.62 12.60 4.65
CA ALA A 117 19.06 11.66 5.68
C ALA A 117 18.49 12.05 7.05
N VAL A 118 17.97 11.07 7.77
CA VAL A 118 17.36 11.23 9.10
C VAL A 118 18.35 10.82 10.17
N GLY A 119 18.60 11.71 11.12
CA GLY A 119 19.50 11.46 12.25
C GLY A 119 18.99 10.40 13.22
N VAL A 120 19.90 9.81 13.98
CA VAL A 120 19.58 8.78 14.98
C VAL A 120 18.60 9.29 16.02
N ASP A 121 18.82 10.50 16.57
CA ASP A 121 17.96 11.10 17.59
C ASP A 121 16.54 11.35 17.07
N GLN A 122 16.42 11.78 15.80
CA GLN A 122 15.15 11.99 15.16
C GLN A 122 14.42 10.66 14.93
N LEU A 123 15.11 9.61 14.48
CA LEU A 123 14.53 8.27 14.37
C LEU A 123 14.08 7.75 15.73
N GLN A 124 14.85 8.00 16.78
CA GLN A 124 14.52 7.59 18.13
C GLN A 124 13.23 8.24 18.62
N SER A 125 13.10 9.56 18.51
CA SER A 125 11.90 10.27 18.94
C SER A 125 10.65 9.86 18.18
N GLU A 126 10.74 9.74 16.86
CA GLU A 126 9.58 9.51 15.98
C GLU A 126 9.12 8.04 15.95
N VAL A 127 10.06 7.08 16.00
CA VAL A 127 9.73 5.67 15.90
C VAL A 127 9.47 5.04 17.27
N TRP A 128 10.19 5.48 18.30
CA TRP A 128 10.03 4.91 19.65
C TRP A 128 9.15 5.76 20.58
N GLN A 129 8.87 7.03 20.21
CA GLN A 129 8.00 7.96 20.97
C GLN A 129 8.50 8.22 22.41
N TYR A 130 9.79 8.00 22.69
CA TYR A 130 10.39 8.26 23.97
C TYR A 130 11.30 9.48 23.90
N HIS A 131 11.07 10.44 24.80
CA HIS A 131 11.82 11.71 24.84
C HIS A 131 13.11 11.67 25.66
N SER A 132 13.45 10.54 26.30
CA SER A 132 14.68 10.48 27.10
C SER A 132 15.20 9.06 27.33
N ASN A 133 16.53 8.91 27.30
CA ASN A 133 17.35 7.84 27.87
C ASN A 133 17.35 6.44 27.25
N LEU A 134 16.84 6.23 26.04
CA LEU A 134 17.28 5.06 25.29
C LEU A 134 18.67 5.33 24.72
N GLU A 135 19.59 4.42 24.95
CA GLU A 135 20.92 4.49 24.33
C GLU A 135 20.77 4.54 22.81
N THR A 136 21.45 5.46 22.15
CA THR A 136 21.44 5.64 20.68
C THR A 136 21.78 4.35 19.93
N HIS A 137 22.56 3.46 20.56
CA HIS A 137 22.88 2.11 20.07
C HIS A 137 21.64 1.22 19.77
N THR A 138 20.48 1.51 20.37
CA THR A 138 19.25 0.77 20.08
C THR A 138 18.79 0.99 18.65
N VAL A 139 18.78 2.24 18.17
CA VAL A 139 18.38 2.60 16.80
C VAL A 139 19.33 1.98 15.77
N GLU A 140 20.64 2.14 16.01
CA GLU A 140 21.69 1.60 15.13
C GLU A 140 21.59 0.07 15.01
N THR A 141 21.36 -0.60 16.14
CA THR A 141 21.16 -2.06 16.16
C THR A 141 19.94 -2.49 15.35
N HIS A 142 18.81 -1.77 15.46
CA HIS A 142 17.62 -2.04 14.67
C HIS A 142 17.86 -1.82 13.17
N ILE A 143 18.51 -0.73 12.79
CA ILE A 143 18.88 -0.45 11.39
C ILE A 143 19.82 -1.54 10.84
N TYR A 144 20.83 -1.93 11.61
CA TYR A 144 21.75 -3.00 11.21
C TYR A 144 21.01 -4.32 10.94
N ARG A 145 20.15 -4.74 11.89
CA ARG A 145 19.35 -5.97 11.76
C ARG A 145 18.39 -5.90 10.56
N LEU A 146 17.75 -4.76 10.36
CA LEU A 146 16.85 -4.54 9.23
C LEU A 146 17.60 -4.63 7.90
N ARG A 147 18.76 -3.95 7.77
CA ARG A 147 19.61 -4.05 6.58
C ARG A 147 20.06 -5.48 6.29
N LYS A 148 20.43 -6.23 7.32
CA LYS A 148 20.82 -7.65 7.20
C LYS A 148 19.66 -8.51 6.70
N LYS A 149 18.45 -8.30 7.20
CA LYS A 149 17.25 -8.99 6.72
C LYS A 149 16.95 -8.68 5.25
N ILE A 150 17.04 -7.41 4.86
CA ILE A 150 16.81 -6.96 3.48
C ILE A 150 17.85 -7.56 2.54
N LEU A 151 19.13 -7.53 2.92
CA LEU A 151 20.20 -8.14 2.15
C LEU A 151 19.96 -9.65 1.95
N ASN A 152 19.63 -10.37 3.01
CA ASN A 152 19.42 -11.83 2.95
C ASN A 152 18.19 -12.21 2.10
N THR A 153 17.13 -11.39 2.12
CA THR A 153 15.88 -11.71 1.41
C THR A 153 15.87 -11.22 -0.03
N PHE A 154 16.42 -10.04 -0.29
CA PHE A 154 16.33 -9.38 -1.60
C PHE A 154 17.67 -9.20 -2.30
N ASN A 155 18.78 -9.57 -1.65
CA ASN A 155 20.13 -9.32 -2.10
C ASN A 155 20.38 -7.82 -2.39
N ASP A 156 19.85 -6.95 -1.51
CA ASP A 156 19.94 -5.50 -1.64
C ASP A 156 20.58 -4.89 -0.38
N ASN A 157 21.80 -4.38 -0.54
CA ASN A 157 22.55 -3.72 0.53
C ASN A 157 22.40 -2.19 0.50
N GLU A 158 21.71 -1.64 -0.51
CA GLU A 158 21.59 -0.19 -0.74
C GLU A 158 20.21 0.37 -0.41
N PHE A 159 19.24 -0.44 -0.03
CA PHE A 159 17.89 0.03 0.30
C PHE A 159 17.89 1.07 1.41
N ILE A 160 18.68 0.85 2.49
CA ILE A 160 18.93 1.86 3.53
C ILE A 160 20.41 2.19 3.51
N ILE A 161 20.75 3.41 3.15
CA ILE A 161 22.13 3.91 3.09
C ILE A 161 22.44 4.76 4.33
N SER A 162 23.71 4.67 4.78
CA SER A 162 24.24 5.56 5.81
C SER A 162 24.81 6.80 5.14
N LYS A 163 24.48 7.96 5.66
CA LYS A 163 25.01 9.27 5.30
C LYS A 163 25.70 9.89 6.49
N LYS A 164 26.45 10.97 6.28
CA LYS A 164 27.16 11.68 7.36
C LYS A 164 26.21 12.08 8.53
N ASN A 165 24.95 12.40 8.20
CA ASN A 165 23.97 12.91 9.17
C ASN A 165 22.85 11.89 9.48
N GLY A 166 23.04 10.60 9.21
CA GLY A 166 22.02 9.58 9.53
C GLY A 166 21.76 8.57 8.43
N TYR A 167 20.50 8.15 8.28
CA TYR A 167 20.05 7.11 7.39
C TYR A 167 19.04 7.62 6.37
N GLN A 168 19.04 7.05 5.18
CA GLN A 168 18.12 7.40 4.09
C GLN A 168 17.77 6.16 3.27
N ILE A 169 16.54 6.08 2.77
CA ILE A 169 16.15 5.11 1.73
C ILE A 169 16.57 5.68 0.36
N LYS A 170 17.14 4.80 -0.47
CA LYS A 170 17.59 5.12 -1.83
C LYS A 170 16.45 5.06 -2.83
#